data_c11c8dfe01e2d79fcd8c0bda75a04ef3
#
_entry.id   c11c8dfe01e2d79fcd8c0bda75a04ef3
#
_cell.length_a   1.000
_cell.length_b   1.000
_cell.length_c   1.000
_cell.angle_alpha   90.00
_cell.angle_beta   90.00
_cell.angle_gamma   90.00
#
_symmetry.space_group_name_H-M   'P 1'
#
loop_
_entity.id
_entity.type
_entity.pdbx_description
1 polymer ?
#
loop_
_entity_poly.entity_id
_entity_poly.type
_entity_poly.pdbx_seq_one_letter_code
_entity_poly.pdbx_strand_id
1 'polypeptide(L)'
;MASRHSAFYSPLLTCVRLLREDGHDAPYSVLAPGQQTYVLVRDGAVDIVQSAVSSNWKARERGVEPLPVHFAQINQRDGFFLAAREPDPAFEWKKLEGRTLLADQGDQPLAMLKYAVKHNGVDWARIKVLRKGEADYVHQQGPISSGEIVASVGASMPPVALSSLCCSRPYLKTGDPRVFVQTYGRAREWVRTAPAPEVAAAEAEFFPGVSQELLASTIQRYQDLGCWDGGIEIPRDLYEQALNVFQSVGGITWRHKYEEVVAAPPA
;
A
#
# COMPACT_ATOMS: atom_id res chain seq x y z
N MET A 1 -10.82 -8.47 -0.68
CA MET A 1 -10.35 -8.19 0.69
C MET A 1 -9.15 -7.25 0.67
N ALA A 2 -8.93 -6.45 1.69
CA ALA A 2 -7.73 -5.63 1.84
C ALA A 2 -6.95 -5.99 3.12
N SER A 3 -5.64 -5.71 3.13
CA SER A 3 -4.78 -5.92 4.31
C SER A 3 -5.08 -4.95 5.45
N ARG A 4 -5.57 -3.77 5.11
CA ARG A 4 -6.08 -2.74 6.03
C ARG A 4 -7.11 -1.89 5.32
N HIS A 5 -7.91 -1.15 6.08
CA HIS A 5 -8.83 -0.18 5.52
C HIS A 5 -8.11 1.16 5.33
N SER A 6 -8.08 1.68 4.10
CA SER A 6 -7.33 2.91 3.78
C SER A 6 -7.79 3.52 2.44
N ALA A 7 -7.92 4.83 2.38
CA ALA A 7 -8.11 5.58 1.14
C ALA A 7 -6.95 5.41 0.14
N PHE A 8 -5.81 4.92 0.59
CA PHE A 8 -4.71 4.54 -0.30
C PHE A 8 -5.09 3.44 -1.29
N TYR A 9 -6.18 2.70 -1.00
CA TYR A 9 -6.73 1.64 -1.86
C TYR A 9 -8.02 2.05 -2.57
N SER A 10 -8.27 3.35 -2.75
CA SER A 10 -9.45 3.88 -3.45
C SER A 10 -9.77 3.18 -4.79
N PRO A 11 -8.79 2.82 -5.65
CA PRO A 11 -9.12 2.04 -6.85
C PRO A 11 -9.81 0.70 -6.56
N LEU A 12 -9.45 0.01 -5.47
CA LEU A 12 -10.11 -1.22 -5.06
C LEU A 12 -11.51 -0.95 -4.47
N LEU A 13 -11.64 0.07 -3.64
CA LEU A 13 -12.93 0.43 -3.02
C LEU A 13 -13.95 0.84 -4.08
N THR A 14 -13.55 1.72 -4.99
CA THR A 14 -14.37 2.11 -6.14
C THR A 14 -14.73 0.91 -7.02
N CYS A 15 -13.81 -0.03 -7.27
CA CYS A 15 -14.08 -1.26 -8.01
C CYS A 15 -15.18 -2.10 -7.33
N VAL A 16 -15.08 -2.29 -6.02
CA VAL A 16 -16.09 -3.02 -5.23
C VAL A 16 -17.46 -2.36 -5.36
N ARG A 17 -17.53 -1.01 -5.26
CA ARG A 17 -18.77 -0.26 -5.44
C ARG A 17 -19.36 -0.47 -6.84
N LEU A 18 -18.55 -0.29 -7.88
CA LEU A 18 -19.01 -0.46 -9.28
C LEU A 18 -19.52 -1.88 -9.55
N LEU A 19 -18.83 -2.91 -9.05
CA LEU A 19 -19.29 -4.30 -9.18
C LEU A 19 -20.66 -4.50 -8.54
N ARG A 20 -20.90 -3.93 -7.36
CA ARG A 20 -22.21 -4.00 -6.67
C ARG A 20 -23.30 -3.27 -7.45
N GLU A 21 -22.99 -2.09 -8.02
CA GLU A 21 -23.91 -1.33 -8.87
C GLU A 21 -24.27 -2.09 -10.16
N ASP A 22 -23.30 -2.83 -10.71
CA ASP A 22 -23.51 -3.71 -11.88
C ASP A 22 -24.23 -5.04 -11.51
N GLY A 23 -24.64 -5.21 -10.23
CA GLY A 23 -25.40 -6.37 -9.74
C GLY A 23 -24.55 -7.59 -9.36
N HIS A 24 -23.25 -7.45 -9.28
CA HIS A 24 -22.35 -8.54 -8.82
C HIS A 24 -22.29 -8.64 -7.30
N ASP A 25 -22.19 -9.86 -6.79
CA ASP A 25 -21.86 -10.08 -5.38
C ASP A 25 -20.37 -9.78 -5.16
N ALA A 26 -20.08 -8.63 -4.57
CA ALA A 26 -18.73 -8.16 -4.31
C ALA A 26 -18.53 -7.85 -2.81
N PRO A 27 -18.38 -8.88 -1.96
CA PRO A 27 -18.15 -8.70 -0.55
C PRO A 27 -16.76 -8.08 -0.32
N TYR A 28 -16.72 -7.08 0.56
CA TYR A 28 -15.48 -6.42 0.97
C TYR A 28 -15.22 -6.64 2.46
N SER A 29 -14.00 -7.02 2.78
CA SER A 29 -13.56 -7.19 4.16
C SER A 29 -12.09 -6.81 4.32
N VAL A 30 -11.66 -6.65 5.56
CA VAL A 30 -10.28 -6.36 5.94
C VAL A 30 -9.72 -7.54 6.73
N LEU A 31 -8.42 -7.78 6.61
CA LEU A 31 -7.72 -8.81 7.38
C LEU A 31 -7.93 -8.63 8.88
N ALA A 32 -8.33 -9.70 9.54
CA ALA A 32 -8.30 -9.73 11.00
C ALA A 32 -6.87 -9.87 11.54
N PRO A 33 -6.61 -9.43 12.77
CA PRO A 33 -5.30 -9.61 13.39
C PRO A 33 -4.83 -11.07 13.34
N GLY A 34 -3.58 -11.29 12.92
CA GLY A 34 -2.98 -12.62 12.80
C GLY A 34 -3.25 -13.37 11.50
N GLN A 35 -4.20 -12.93 10.69
CA GLN A 35 -4.42 -13.54 9.38
C GLN A 35 -3.29 -13.21 8.40
N GLN A 36 -2.99 -14.16 7.52
CA GLN A 36 -1.99 -14.00 6.46
C GLN A 36 -2.66 -14.10 5.09
N THR A 37 -2.38 -13.14 4.21
CA THR A 37 -2.99 -13.07 2.86
C THR A 37 -2.79 -14.35 2.07
N TYR A 38 -1.59 -14.91 2.07
CA TYR A 38 -1.26 -16.13 1.33
C TYR A 38 -2.01 -17.36 1.84
N VAL A 39 -2.32 -17.42 3.15
CA VAL A 39 -3.11 -18.51 3.74
C VAL A 39 -4.54 -18.44 3.24
N LEU A 40 -5.17 -17.25 3.32
CA LEU A 40 -6.55 -17.07 2.90
C LEU A 40 -6.77 -17.36 1.41
N VAL A 41 -5.82 -16.96 0.57
CA VAL A 41 -5.87 -17.23 -0.88
C VAL A 41 -5.63 -18.71 -1.17
N ARG A 42 -4.66 -19.34 -0.49
CA ARG A 42 -4.37 -20.78 -0.65
C ARG A 42 -5.56 -21.64 -0.27
N ASP A 43 -6.22 -21.30 0.84
CA ASP A 43 -7.32 -22.08 1.41
C ASP A 43 -8.67 -21.73 0.73
N GLY A 44 -8.68 -20.84 -0.27
CA GLY A 44 -9.88 -20.43 -1.00
C GLY A 44 -10.88 -19.61 -0.17
N ALA A 45 -10.44 -19.05 0.96
CA ALA A 45 -11.28 -18.20 1.81
C ALA A 45 -11.52 -16.81 1.19
N VAL A 46 -10.66 -16.38 0.27
CA VAL A 46 -10.80 -15.17 -0.53
C VAL A 46 -10.26 -15.41 -1.94
N ASP A 47 -10.93 -14.86 -2.94
CA ASP A 47 -10.50 -14.93 -4.33
C ASP A 47 -9.43 -13.92 -4.65
N ILE A 48 -9.67 -12.65 -4.30
CA ILE A 48 -8.77 -11.53 -4.57
C ILE A 48 -8.48 -10.78 -3.28
N VAL A 49 -7.20 -10.52 -3.02
CA VAL A 49 -6.76 -9.76 -1.86
C VAL A 49 -5.72 -8.69 -2.23
N GLN A 50 -5.84 -7.52 -1.59
CA GLN A 50 -4.78 -6.53 -1.63
C GLN A 50 -3.63 -6.98 -0.74
N SER A 51 -2.43 -6.96 -1.30
CA SER A 51 -1.17 -7.25 -0.63
C SER A 51 -0.04 -6.42 -1.25
N ALA A 52 1.18 -6.81 -1.01
CA ALA A 52 2.37 -6.22 -1.63
C ALA A 52 3.25 -7.33 -2.22
N VAL A 53 3.91 -7.07 -3.35
CA VAL A 53 4.85 -8.04 -3.97
C VAL A 53 5.92 -8.50 -2.98
N SER A 54 6.35 -7.61 -2.08
CA SER A 54 7.33 -7.88 -1.03
C SER A 54 6.86 -8.92 0.00
N SER A 55 5.56 -9.08 0.18
CA SER A 55 5.01 -10.11 1.08
C SER A 55 5.32 -11.51 0.57
N ASN A 56 5.30 -11.71 -0.75
CA ASN A 56 5.69 -12.96 -1.38
C ASN A 56 7.19 -13.24 -1.21
N TRP A 57 8.05 -12.22 -1.38
CA TRP A 57 9.49 -12.38 -1.21
C TRP A 57 9.82 -12.92 0.18
N LYS A 58 9.32 -12.25 1.20
CA LYS A 58 9.58 -12.64 2.60
C LYS A 58 8.96 -13.97 2.98
N ALA A 59 7.79 -14.29 2.45
CA ALA A 59 7.17 -15.59 2.67
C ALA A 59 7.99 -16.71 2.04
N ARG A 60 8.49 -16.50 0.80
CA ARG A 60 9.35 -17.45 0.10
C ARG A 60 10.69 -17.66 0.80
N GLU A 61 11.32 -16.60 1.30
CA GLU A 61 12.56 -16.69 2.09
C GLU A 61 12.38 -17.50 3.39
N ARG A 62 11.13 -17.64 3.86
CA ARG A 62 10.76 -18.52 4.98
C ARG A 62 10.31 -19.92 4.55
N GLY A 63 10.40 -20.24 3.25
CA GLY A 63 10.01 -21.55 2.70
C GLY A 63 8.49 -21.73 2.54
N VAL A 64 7.71 -20.66 2.50
CA VAL A 64 6.25 -20.74 2.31
C VAL A 64 5.92 -20.91 0.83
N GLU A 65 5.19 -21.98 0.50
CA GLU A 65 4.62 -22.28 -0.84
C GLU A 65 3.32 -23.08 -0.68
N PRO A 66 2.35 -22.99 -1.61
CA PRO A 66 2.31 -22.04 -2.72
C PRO A 66 1.98 -20.63 -2.28
N LEU A 67 2.43 -19.64 -3.04
CA LEU A 67 2.14 -18.22 -2.82
C LEU A 67 1.14 -17.69 -3.87
N PRO A 68 0.34 -16.67 -3.52
CA PRO A 68 -0.50 -15.99 -4.50
C PRO A 68 0.34 -15.34 -5.59
N VAL A 69 -0.27 -15.02 -6.71
CA VAL A 69 0.33 -14.25 -7.78
C VAL A 69 -0.28 -12.86 -7.83
N HIS A 70 0.55 -11.84 -7.94
CA HIS A 70 0.13 -10.45 -8.08
C HIS A 70 -0.15 -10.17 -9.56
N PHE A 71 -1.31 -9.60 -9.89
CA PHE A 71 -1.74 -9.42 -11.27
C PHE A 71 -2.15 -7.99 -11.63
N ALA A 72 -2.40 -7.14 -10.65
CA ALA A 72 -2.75 -5.75 -10.89
C ALA A 72 -2.16 -4.82 -9.82
N GLN A 73 -1.57 -3.71 -10.22
CA GLN A 73 -1.06 -2.72 -9.25
C GLN A 73 -2.19 -1.86 -8.68
N ILE A 74 -2.06 -1.45 -7.43
CA ILE A 74 -2.88 -0.40 -6.82
C ILE A 74 -2.07 0.89 -6.79
N ASN A 75 -0.87 0.85 -6.25
CA ASN A 75 -0.02 2.01 -6.06
C ASN A 75 1.37 1.79 -6.63
N GLN A 76 1.95 2.86 -7.18
CA GLN A 76 3.34 2.89 -7.61
C GLN A 76 4.19 3.92 -6.85
N ARG A 77 3.62 4.60 -5.86
CA ARG A 77 4.34 5.46 -4.92
C ARG A 77 3.89 5.16 -3.50
N ASP A 78 4.81 5.35 -2.58
CA ASP A 78 4.51 5.27 -1.15
C ASP A 78 3.56 6.40 -0.75
N GLY A 79 2.52 6.07 -0.03
CA GLY A 79 1.50 7.01 0.47
C GLY A 79 1.68 7.37 1.94
N PHE A 80 2.81 7.02 2.57
CA PHE A 80 3.06 7.37 3.95
C PHE A 80 3.63 8.79 4.09
N PHE A 81 3.24 9.41 5.18
CA PHE A 81 3.68 10.74 5.55
C PHE A 81 4.37 10.70 6.92
N LEU A 82 5.31 11.62 7.10
CA LEU A 82 5.82 11.97 8.42
C LEU A 82 4.93 13.06 9.01
N ALA A 83 4.43 12.82 10.21
CA ALA A 83 3.68 13.82 10.97
C ALA A 83 4.48 14.23 12.22
N ALA A 84 4.47 15.50 12.54
CA ALA A 84 5.05 16.08 13.75
C ALA A 84 3.95 16.64 14.64
N ARG A 85 4.25 16.91 15.90
CA ARG A 85 3.29 17.51 16.84
C ARG A 85 2.91 18.94 16.45
N GLU A 86 3.84 19.64 15.80
CA GLU A 86 3.70 21.02 15.37
C GLU A 86 4.14 21.15 13.91
N PRO A 87 3.62 22.16 13.17
CA PRO A 87 4.06 22.45 11.82
C PRO A 87 5.57 22.71 11.76
N ASP A 88 6.25 22.17 10.77
CA ASP A 88 7.64 22.49 10.44
C ASP A 88 7.76 22.79 8.93
N PRO A 89 7.43 24.02 8.49
CA PRO A 89 7.48 24.37 7.06
C PRO A 89 8.91 24.34 6.49
N ALA A 90 9.92 24.33 7.34
CA ALA A 90 11.32 24.20 6.99
C ALA A 90 11.86 22.80 7.32
N PHE A 91 11.00 21.78 7.28
CA PHE A 91 11.43 20.41 7.58
C PHE A 91 12.51 19.95 6.60
N GLU A 92 13.56 19.39 7.20
CA GLU A 92 14.63 18.69 6.49
C GLU A 92 14.80 17.29 7.10
N TRP A 93 15.01 16.28 6.28
CA TRP A 93 15.18 14.89 6.72
C TRP A 93 16.26 14.74 7.80
N LYS A 94 17.32 15.55 7.73
CA LYS A 94 18.43 15.56 8.70
C LYS A 94 17.98 15.87 10.13
N LYS A 95 16.88 16.58 10.31
CA LYS A 95 16.29 16.86 11.63
C LYS A 95 15.79 15.61 12.36
N LEU A 96 15.64 14.47 11.68
CA LEU A 96 15.27 13.21 12.31
C LEU A 96 16.38 12.63 13.18
N GLU A 97 17.65 12.98 12.94
CA GLU A 97 18.76 12.49 13.77
C GLU A 97 18.63 13.00 15.21
N GLY A 98 18.78 12.07 16.14
CA GLY A 98 18.60 12.34 17.58
C GLY A 98 17.14 12.45 18.03
N ARG A 99 16.16 12.37 17.09
CA ARG A 99 14.73 12.41 17.43
C ARG A 99 14.14 11.03 17.63
N THR A 100 12.96 11.00 18.27
CA THR A 100 12.13 9.81 18.40
C THR A 100 11.13 9.74 17.26
N LEU A 101 11.09 8.61 16.57
CA LEU A 101 10.20 8.32 15.45
C LEU A 101 9.31 7.13 15.80
N LEU A 102 8.00 7.32 15.70
CA LEU A 102 7.04 6.21 15.75
C LEU A 102 6.90 5.65 14.34
N ALA A 103 7.24 4.37 14.13
CA ALA A 103 7.23 3.75 12.81
C ALA A 103 6.38 2.48 12.80
N ASP A 104 5.59 2.32 11.73
CA ASP A 104 4.94 1.04 11.41
C ASP A 104 6.04 -0.02 11.18
N GLN A 105 5.88 -1.18 11.81
CA GLN A 105 6.82 -2.30 11.69
C GLN A 105 6.43 -3.27 10.58
N GLY A 106 5.38 -2.98 9.82
CA GLY A 106 5.06 -3.72 8.60
C GLY A 106 6.26 -3.72 7.65
N ASP A 107 6.51 -4.87 7.02
CA ASP A 107 7.71 -5.07 6.19
C ASP A 107 7.90 -3.99 5.13
N GLN A 108 6.85 -3.67 4.37
CA GLN A 108 6.94 -2.69 3.30
C GLN A 108 7.01 -1.25 3.80
N PRO A 109 6.13 -0.77 4.71
CA PRO A 109 6.23 0.59 5.24
C PRO A 109 7.59 0.90 5.85
N LEU A 110 8.14 -0.04 6.62
CA LEU A 110 9.43 0.14 7.24
C LEU A 110 10.58 0.17 6.23
N ALA A 111 10.53 -0.68 5.18
CA ALA A 111 11.55 -0.68 4.14
C ALA A 111 11.55 0.64 3.35
N MET A 112 10.35 1.15 2.99
CA MET A 112 10.20 2.43 2.31
C MET A 112 10.74 3.58 3.15
N LEU A 113 10.37 3.65 4.43
CA LEU A 113 10.83 4.68 5.34
C LEU A 113 12.36 4.66 5.51
N LYS A 114 12.95 3.48 5.73
CA LYS A 114 14.41 3.33 5.84
C LYS A 114 15.12 3.77 4.57
N TYR A 115 14.56 3.42 3.41
CA TYR A 115 15.11 3.85 2.14
C TYR A 115 15.05 5.36 1.97
N ALA A 116 13.90 5.99 2.25
CA ALA A 116 13.75 7.43 2.17
C ALA A 116 14.72 8.17 3.10
N VAL A 117 14.83 7.71 4.35
CA VAL A 117 15.79 8.25 5.34
C VAL A 117 17.23 8.19 4.80
N LYS A 118 17.65 7.01 4.31
CA LYS A 118 18.98 6.80 3.74
C LYS A 118 19.20 7.66 2.48
N HIS A 119 18.20 7.73 1.59
CA HIS A 119 18.28 8.49 0.34
C HIS A 119 18.45 10.00 0.59
N ASN A 120 17.91 10.49 1.70
CA ASN A 120 18.06 11.87 2.15
C ASN A 120 19.28 12.10 3.07
N GLY A 121 20.25 11.18 3.06
CA GLY A 121 21.53 11.34 3.75
C GLY A 121 21.45 11.25 5.28
N VAL A 122 20.39 10.66 5.82
CA VAL A 122 20.18 10.49 7.27
C VAL A 122 20.65 9.11 7.71
N ASP A 123 21.37 9.04 8.80
CA ASP A 123 21.77 7.77 9.41
C ASP A 123 20.62 7.22 10.26
N TRP A 124 20.04 6.11 9.81
CA TRP A 124 18.96 5.42 10.52
C TRP A 124 19.34 5.06 11.97
N ALA A 125 20.59 4.72 12.23
CA ALA A 125 21.05 4.35 13.57
C ALA A 125 21.03 5.53 14.57
N ARG A 126 20.96 6.76 14.07
CA ARG A 126 20.86 7.99 14.87
C ARG A 126 19.42 8.39 15.20
N ILE A 127 18.43 7.65 14.73
CA ILE A 127 17.01 7.88 15.01
C ILE A 127 16.57 6.89 16.12
N LYS A 128 15.97 7.40 17.20
CA LYS A 128 15.32 6.56 18.20
C LYS A 128 13.97 6.08 17.67
N VAL A 129 13.91 4.86 17.12
CA VAL A 129 12.66 4.30 16.58
C VAL A 129 11.89 3.56 17.65
N LEU A 130 10.66 3.98 17.93
CA LEU A 130 9.71 3.26 18.77
C LEU A 130 8.80 2.39 17.88
N ARG A 131 8.57 1.16 18.33
CA ARG A 131 7.79 0.17 17.60
C ARG A 131 6.39 0.05 18.22
N LYS A 132 5.39 -0.18 17.37
CA LYS A 132 4.05 -0.50 17.82
C LYS A 132 4.10 -1.73 18.75
N GLY A 133 3.50 -1.58 19.94
CA GLY A 133 3.54 -2.61 21.00
C GLY A 133 4.55 -2.34 22.10
N GLU A 134 5.51 -1.43 21.92
CA GLU A 134 6.34 -0.93 23.03
C GLU A 134 5.51 0.02 23.91
N ALA A 135 5.72 -0.01 25.22
CA ALA A 135 4.92 0.76 26.19
C ALA A 135 4.89 2.27 25.85
N ASP A 136 6.02 2.82 25.44
CA ASP A 136 6.15 4.22 25.09
C ASP A 136 5.46 4.58 23.77
N TYR A 137 5.21 3.62 22.87
CA TYR A 137 4.61 3.89 21.56
C TYR A 137 3.20 4.46 21.69
N VAL A 138 2.33 3.82 22.49
CA VAL A 138 0.95 4.26 22.69
C VAL A 138 0.92 5.62 23.38
N HIS A 139 1.77 5.83 24.37
CA HIS A 139 1.88 7.10 25.07
C HIS A 139 2.29 8.26 24.15
N GLN A 140 3.20 8.00 23.20
CA GLN A 140 3.67 9.01 22.25
C GLN A 140 2.72 9.20 21.07
N GLN A 141 1.91 8.20 20.71
CA GLN A 141 1.02 8.25 19.56
C GLN A 141 -0.14 9.24 19.73
N GLY A 142 -0.73 9.33 20.92
CA GLY A 142 -1.88 10.21 21.19
C GLY A 142 -1.65 11.67 20.76
N PRO A 143 -0.54 12.31 21.17
CA PRO A 143 -0.22 13.68 20.76
C PRO A 143 0.08 13.87 19.26
N ILE A 144 0.37 12.77 18.54
CA ILE A 144 0.74 12.82 17.11
C ILE A 144 -0.47 12.48 16.20
N SER A 145 -1.54 11.89 16.74
CA SER A 145 -2.73 11.53 15.95
C SER A 145 -3.43 12.75 15.31
N SER A 146 -3.20 13.94 15.82
CA SER A 146 -3.62 15.24 15.27
C SER A 146 -2.44 16.06 14.74
N GLY A 147 -1.30 15.40 14.48
CA GLY A 147 -0.07 16.09 14.06
C GLY A 147 -0.11 16.60 12.64
N GLU A 148 0.73 17.58 12.37
CA GLU A 148 0.92 18.19 11.06
C GLU A 148 1.82 17.34 10.17
N ILE A 149 1.45 17.19 8.90
CA ILE A 149 2.30 16.51 7.92
C ILE A 149 3.49 17.42 7.59
N VAL A 150 4.70 16.89 7.81
CA VAL A 150 5.95 17.64 7.55
C VAL A 150 6.71 17.10 6.34
N ALA A 151 6.51 15.84 5.95
CA ALA A 151 7.14 15.26 4.77
C ALA A 151 6.33 14.10 4.20
N SER A 152 6.54 13.81 2.91
CA SER A 152 6.04 12.61 2.23
C SER A 152 7.19 11.64 1.97
N VAL A 153 7.02 10.38 2.36
CA VAL A 153 7.97 9.32 2.05
C VAL A 153 8.01 9.09 0.53
N GLY A 154 6.83 9.01 -0.11
CA GLY A 154 6.73 8.78 -1.55
C GLY A 154 7.28 9.89 -2.42
N ALA A 155 7.24 11.15 -1.96
CA ALA A 155 7.81 12.27 -2.71
C ALA A 155 9.35 12.26 -2.73
N SER A 156 9.98 11.60 -1.75
CA SER A 156 11.43 11.55 -1.59
C SER A 156 12.08 10.26 -2.11
N MET A 157 11.33 9.46 -2.88
CA MET A 157 11.85 8.22 -3.44
C MET A 157 11.26 7.97 -4.85
N PRO A 158 11.92 7.15 -5.69
CA PRO A 158 11.39 6.79 -7.00
C PRO A 158 10.10 5.96 -6.90
N PRO A 159 9.30 5.91 -7.98
CA PRO A 159 8.18 4.97 -8.07
C PRO A 159 8.66 3.52 -7.93
N VAL A 160 7.83 2.68 -7.33
CA VAL A 160 8.11 1.25 -7.10
C VAL A 160 6.81 0.45 -7.20
N ALA A 161 6.89 -0.84 -7.53
CA ALA A 161 5.76 -1.74 -7.34
C ALA A 161 5.46 -1.87 -5.85
N LEU A 162 4.33 -1.33 -5.43
CA LEU A 162 3.93 -1.26 -4.03
C LEU A 162 2.75 -2.19 -3.73
N SER A 163 1.59 -1.61 -3.40
CA SER A 163 0.39 -2.39 -3.20
C SER A 163 -0.17 -2.90 -4.51
N SER A 164 -0.64 -4.12 -4.49
CA SER A 164 -1.18 -4.80 -5.66
C SER A 164 -2.28 -5.78 -5.26
N LEU A 165 -3.05 -6.21 -6.23
CA LEU A 165 -4.05 -7.25 -6.09
C LEU A 165 -3.41 -8.59 -6.42
N CYS A 166 -3.68 -9.60 -5.58
CA CYS A 166 -3.20 -10.96 -5.80
C CYS A 166 -4.32 -11.99 -5.60
N CYS A 167 -4.15 -13.13 -6.23
CA CYS A 167 -5.06 -14.28 -6.15
C CYS A 167 -4.27 -15.58 -6.35
N SER A 168 -4.95 -16.72 -6.30
CA SER A 168 -4.31 -17.99 -6.67
C SER A 168 -4.08 -18.08 -8.18
N ARG A 169 -3.01 -18.76 -8.61
CA ARG A 169 -2.76 -19.01 -10.05
C ARG A 169 -3.89 -19.78 -10.77
N PRO A 170 -4.55 -20.78 -10.14
CA PRO A 170 -5.73 -21.38 -10.73
C PRO A 170 -6.86 -20.39 -10.97
N TYR A 171 -7.16 -19.52 -10.02
CA TYR A 171 -8.22 -18.52 -10.14
C TYR A 171 -8.05 -17.60 -11.36
N LEU A 172 -6.83 -17.18 -11.68
CA LEU A 172 -6.57 -16.38 -12.90
C LEU A 172 -6.96 -17.07 -14.21
N LYS A 173 -7.08 -18.40 -14.22
CA LYS A 173 -7.39 -19.21 -15.42
C LYS A 173 -8.87 -19.48 -15.59
N THR A 174 -9.71 -19.28 -14.58
CA THR A 174 -11.14 -19.63 -14.60
C THR A 174 -11.98 -18.72 -15.49
N GLY A 175 -11.49 -17.51 -15.77
CA GLY A 175 -12.23 -16.48 -16.50
C GLY A 175 -13.07 -15.54 -15.62
N ASP A 176 -13.32 -15.89 -14.36
CA ASP A 176 -14.06 -15.04 -13.41
C ASP A 176 -13.36 -13.69 -13.12
N PRO A 177 -12.01 -13.63 -13.04
CA PRO A 177 -11.34 -12.36 -12.80
C PRO A 177 -11.46 -11.32 -13.92
N ARG A 178 -11.92 -11.65 -15.10
CA ARG A 178 -12.04 -10.69 -16.23
C ARG A 178 -12.97 -9.53 -15.93
N VAL A 179 -14.19 -9.81 -15.44
CA VAL A 179 -15.15 -8.77 -15.07
C VAL A 179 -14.55 -7.87 -13.99
N PHE A 180 -13.93 -8.47 -12.98
CA PHE A 180 -13.23 -7.73 -11.94
C PHE A 180 -12.13 -6.85 -12.52
N VAL A 181 -11.26 -7.37 -13.38
CA VAL A 181 -10.12 -6.64 -13.97
C VAL A 181 -10.59 -5.47 -14.85
N GLN A 182 -11.60 -5.68 -15.67
CA GLN A 182 -12.19 -4.62 -16.50
C GLN A 182 -12.80 -3.50 -15.63
N THR A 183 -13.58 -3.87 -14.62
CA THR A 183 -14.16 -2.90 -13.68
C THR A 183 -13.08 -2.20 -12.86
N TYR A 184 -12.04 -2.93 -12.45
CA TYR A 184 -10.89 -2.36 -11.73
C TYR A 184 -10.12 -1.35 -12.59
N GLY A 185 -9.94 -1.62 -13.88
CA GLY A 185 -9.33 -0.67 -14.81
C GLY A 185 -10.12 0.64 -14.90
N ARG A 186 -11.46 0.57 -15.04
CA ARG A 186 -12.36 1.74 -15.02
C ARG A 186 -12.28 2.49 -13.68
N ALA A 187 -12.34 1.76 -12.58
CA ALA A 187 -12.27 2.32 -11.23
C ALA A 187 -10.97 3.08 -10.99
N ARG A 188 -9.83 2.46 -11.38
CA ARG A 188 -8.50 3.05 -11.21
C ARG A 188 -8.36 4.34 -12.03
N GLU A 189 -8.79 4.34 -13.27
CA GLU A 189 -8.74 5.54 -14.13
C GLU A 189 -9.62 6.65 -13.58
N TRP A 190 -10.83 6.32 -13.13
CA TRP A 190 -11.72 7.29 -12.52
C TRP A 190 -11.12 7.89 -11.22
N VAL A 191 -10.63 7.06 -10.31
CA VAL A 191 -9.99 7.55 -9.04
C VAL A 191 -8.79 8.44 -9.35
N ARG A 192 -8.04 8.16 -10.40
CA ARG A 192 -6.86 8.94 -10.80
C ARG A 192 -7.24 10.32 -11.35
N THR A 193 -8.37 10.44 -12.05
CA THR A 193 -8.72 11.63 -12.85
C THR A 193 -9.90 12.44 -12.33
N ALA A 194 -10.81 11.83 -11.58
CA ALA A 194 -11.96 12.52 -11.03
C ALA A 194 -11.56 13.49 -9.91
N PRO A 195 -12.34 14.56 -9.69
CA PRO A 195 -12.14 15.44 -8.53
C PRO A 195 -12.19 14.66 -7.23
N ALA A 196 -11.21 14.89 -6.34
CA ALA A 196 -11.11 14.17 -5.06
C ALA A 196 -12.39 14.23 -4.21
N PRO A 197 -13.18 15.33 -4.17
CA PRO A 197 -14.46 15.34 -3.47
C PRO A 197 -15.49 14.35 -4.03
N GLU A 198 -15.50 14.11 -5.35
CA GLU A 198 -16.40 13.12 -5.98
C GLU A 198 -16.00 11.70 -5.60
N VAL A 199 -14.68 11.41 -5.60
CA VAL A 199 -14.17 10.11 -5.15
C VAL A 199 -14.49 9.90 -3.68
N ALA A 200 -14.29 10.90 -2.82
CA ALA A 200 -14.61 10.84 -1.40
C ALA A 200 -16.11 10.59 -1.14
N ALA A 201 -16.99 11.25 -1.90
CA ALA A 201 -18.43 11.05 -1.79
C ALA A 201 -18.83 9.62 -2.17
N ALA A 202 -18.24 9.08 -3.25
CA ALA A 202 -18.51 7.73 -3.73
C ALA A 202 -17.99 6.63 -2.78
N GLU A 203 -16.98 6.93 -1.98
CA GLU A 203 -16.37 5.98 -1.04
C GLU A 203 -16.81 6.17 0.41
N ALA A 204 -17.74 7.12 0.68
CA ALA A 204 -18.15 7.47 2.05
C ALA A 204 -18.63 6.26 2.88
N GLU A 205 -19.29 5.29 2.25
CA GLU A 205 -19.75 4.06 2.93
C GLU A 205 -18.62 3.25 3.54
N PHE A 206 -17.41 3.30 2.96
CA PHE A 206 -16.23 2.59 3.45
C PHE A 206 -15.54 3.32 4.60
N PHE A 207 -15.90 4.58 4.87
CA PHE A 207 -15.22 5.41 5.86
C PHE A 207 -16.19 6.00 6.90
N PRO A 208 -16.95 5.16 7.63
CA PRO A 208 -17.90 5.67 8.63
C PRO A 208 -17.15 6.49 9.71
N GLY A 209 -17.64 7.71 9.98
CA GLY A 209 -17.05 8.60 10.97
C GLY A 209 -15.88 9.46 10.49
N VAL A 210 -15.48 9.33 9.22
CA VAL A 210 -14.51 10.24 8.58
C VAL A 210 -15.29 11.33 7.84
N SER A 211 -14.93 12.61 8.03
CA SER A 211 -15.57 13.69 7.27
C SER A 211 -15.19 13.59 5.79
N GLN A 212 -16.13 13.93 4.90
CA GLN A 212 -15.86 13.94 3.46
C GLN A 212 -14.74 14.90 3.07
N GLU A 213 -14.62 16.02 3.78
CA GLU A 213 -13.53 16.99 3.56
C GLU A 213 -12.15 16.37 3.86
N LEU A 214 -12.01 15.66 4.99
CA LEU A 214 -10.77 14.97 5.34
C LEU A 214 -10.46 13.84 4.34
N LEU A 215 -11.47 13.08 3.94
CA LEU A 215 -11.30 12.00 2.96
C LEU A 215 -10.89 12.58 1.60
N ALA A 216 -11.55 13.64 1.13
CA ALA A 216 -11.22 14.33 -0.12
C ALA A 216 -9.80 14.89 -0.09
N SER A 217 -9.40 15.56 0.98
CA SER A 217 -8.04 16.10 1.10
C SER A 217 -6.97 14.99 1.09
N THR A 218 -7.29 13.83 1.67
CA THR A 218 -6.40 12.66 1.67
C THR A 218 -6.28 12.06 0.26
N ILE A 219 -7.39 11.90 -0.45
CA ILE A 219 -7.43 11.42 -1.83
C ILE A 219 -6.64 12.36 -2.74
N GLN A 220 -6.86 13.68 -2.62
CA GLN A 220 -6.13 14.68 -3.39
C GLN A 220 -4.61 14.56 -3.21
N ARG A 221 -4.13 14.35 -1.99
CA ARG A 221 -2.70 14.14 -1.73
C ARG A 221 -2.15 12.91 -2.44
N TYR A 222 -2.93 11.82 -2.52
CA TYR A 222 -2.52 10.62 -3.25
C TYR A 222 -2.53 10.82 -4.76
N GLN A 223 -3.50 11.60 -5.30
CA GLN A 223 -3.52 12.01 -6.70
C GLN A 223 -2.29 12.88 -7.02
N ASP A 224 -2.01 13.91 -6.22
CA ASP A 224 -0.88 14.83 -6.41
C ASP A 224 0.47 14.10 -6.35
N LEU A 225 0.58 13.06 -5.52
CA LEU A 225 1.76 12.19 -5.45
C LEU A 225 1.89 11.25 -6.66
N GLY A 226 0.85 11.08 -7.47
CA GLY A 226 0.82 10.09 -8.54
C GLY A 226 0.80 8.65 -8.02
N CYS A 227 0.18 8.42 -6.85
CA CYS A 227 0.11 7.08 -6.26
C CYS A 227 -0.58 6.07 -7.19
N TRP A 228 -1.53 6.52 -7.99
CA TRP A 228 -2.34 5.71 -8.90
C TRP A 228 -2.00 5.90 -10.38
N ASP A 229 -0.85 6.48 -10.72
CA ASP A 229 -0.41 6.64 -12.10
C ASP A 229 -0.15 5.30 -12.79
N GLY A 230 -0.11 5.34 -14.13
CA GLY A 230 0.08 4.16 -14.96
C GLY A 230 -1.16 3.28 -15.09
N GLY A 231 -1.02 2.19 -15.83
CA GLY A 231 -2.08 1.18 -16.05
C GLY A 231 -2.26 0.23 -14.86
N ILE A 232 -3.02 -0.84 -15.10
CA ILE A 232 -3.28 -1.87 -14.09
C ILE A 232 -2.13 -2.87 -13.97
N GLU A 233 -1.31 -3.03 -14.99
CA GLU A 233 -0.17 -3.94 -14.97
C GLU A 233 0.87 -3.52 -13.93
N ILE A 234 1.57 -4.47 -13.37
CA ILE A 234 2.72 -4.20 -12.50
C ILE A 234 3.95 -4.11 -13.40
N PRO A 235 4.50 -2.91 -13.66
CA PRO A 235 5.63 -2.77 -14.56
C PRO A 235 6.88 -3.47 -14.01
N ARG A 236 7.65 -4.11 -14.89
CA ARG A 236 8.87 -4.84 -14.51
C ARG A 236 9.91 -3.91 -13.89
N ASP A 237 10.09 -2.73 -14.45
CA ASP A 237 11.03 -1.74 -13.93
C ASP A 237 10.67 -1.28 -12.50
N LEU A 238 9.39 -1.07 -12.21
CA LEU A 238 8.93 -0.74 -10.86
C LEU A 238 9.10 -1.92 -9.90
N TYR A 239 8.94 -3.15 -10.38
CA TYR A 239 9.22 -4.35 -9.59
C TYR A 239 10.72 -4.45 -9.24
N GLU A 240 11.59 -4.28 -10.24
CA GLU A 240 13.04 -4.27 -10.03
C GLU A 240 13.48 -3.14 -9.10
N GLN A 241 12.84 -1.96 -9.23
CA GLN A 241 13.11 -0.85 -8.32
C GLN A 241 12.67 -1.16 -6.88
N ALA A 242 11.55 -1.85 -6.69
CA ALA A 242 11.14 -2.32 -5.37
C ALA A 242 12.15 -3.32 -4.77
N LEU A 243 12.68 -4.24 -5.58
CA LEU A 243 13.78 -5.13 -5.15
C LEU A 243 15.03 -4.34 -4.73
N ASN A 244 15.41 -3.28 -5.49
CA ASN A 244 16.54 -2.42 -5.14
C ASN A 244 16.34 -1.75 -3.77
N VAL A 245 15.13 -1.22 -3.51
CA VAL A 245 14.77 -0.63 -2.22
C VAL A 245 14.95 -1.65 -1.10
N PHE A 246 14.31 -2.81 -1.21
CA PHE A 246 14.36 -3.84 -0.17
C PHE A 246 15.78 -4.37 0.06
N GLN A 247 16.56 -4.59 -0.99
CA GLN A 247 17.94 -5.02 -0.89
C GLN A 247 18.81 -3.98 -0.17
N SER A 248 18.64 -2.70 -0.49
CA SER A 248 19.43 -1.60 0.07
C SER A 248 19.26 -1.40 1.58
N VAL A 249 18.15 -1.89 2.13
CA VAL A 249 17.82 -1.81 3.57
C VAL A 249 17.86 -3.16 4.28
N GLY A 250 18.36 -4.21 3.59
CA GLY A 250 18.44 -5.58 4.14
C GLY A 250 17.07 -6.23 4.35
N GLY A 251 16.08 -5.82 3.57
CA GLY A 251 14.71 -6.33 3.65
C GLY A 251 14.51 -7.68 2.98
N ILE A 252 15.40 -8.07 2.06
CA ILE A 252 15.45 -9.37 1.36
C ILE A 252 16.90 -9.85 1.28
N THR A 253 17.08 -11.18 1.20
CA THR A 253 18.41 -11.81 1.14
C THR A 253 18.85 -12.12 -0.28
N TRP A 254 17.91 -12.34 -1.22
CA TRP A 254 18.18 -12.53 -2.65
C TRP A 254 17.10 -11.85 -3.51
N ARG A 255 17.38 -11.68 -4.80
CA ARG A 255 16.42 -11.11 -5.75
C ARG A 255 15.44 -12.19 -6.22
N HIS A 256 14.15 -11.86 -6.17
CA HIS A 256 13.06 -12.75 -6.60
C HIS A 256 12.69 -12.44 -8.05
N LYS A 257 12.52 -13.48 -8.86
CA LYS A 257 12.17 -13.32 -10.28
C LYS A 257 10.75 -12.77 -10.42
N TYR A 258 10.59 -11.84 -11.34
CA TYR A 258 9.29 -11.20 -11.63
C TYR A 258 8.20 -12.25 -11.93
N GLU A 259 8.47 -13.21 -12.79
CA GLU A 259 7.51 -14.22 -13.25
C GLU A 259 7.05 -15.19 -12.15
N GLU A 260 7.80 -15.28 -11.08
CA GLU A 260 7.43 -16.09 -9.92
C GLU A 260 6.39 -15.40 -9.04
N VAL A 261 6.39 -14.06 -9.05
CA VAL A 261 5.58 -13.22 -8.16
C VAL A 261 4.45 -12.52 -8.91
N VAL A 262 4.66 -12.15 -10.16
CA VAL A 262 3.74 -11.35 -10.98
C VAL A 262 3.23 -12.17 -12.17
N ALA A 263 1.97 -11.96 -12.52
CA ALA A 263 1.37 -12.40 -13.77
C ALA A 263 0.68 -11.22 -14.45
N ALA A 264 0.52 -11.29 -15.77
CA ALA A 264 -0.30 -10.32 -16.48
C ALA A 264 -1.77 -10.39 -15.99
N PRO A 265 -2.47 -9.26 -15.91
CA PRO A 265 -3.89 -9.27 -15.66
C PRO A 265 -4.60 -10.02 -16.79
N PRO A 266 -5.66 -10.81 -16.49
CA PRO A 266 -6.43 -11.48 -17.52
C PRO A 266 -7.14 -10.48 -18.43
N ALA A 267 -7.11 -10.76 -19.75
CA ALA A 267 -7.69 -9.93 -20.80
C ALA A 267 -9.23 -9.96 -20.80
#